data_1d27d253d4cc4f8f01a7610d6479595d
#
_entry.id   1d27d253d4cc4f8f01a7610d6479595d
#
_cell.length_a   1.000
_cell.length_b   1.000
_cell.length_c   1.000
_cell.angle_alpha   90.00
_cell.angle_beta   90.00
_cell.angle_gamma   90.00
#
_symmetry.space_group_name_H-M   'P 1'
#
loop_
_entity.id
_entity.type
_entity.pdbx_description
1 polymer ?
#
loop_
_entity_poly.entity_id
_entity_poly.type
_entity_poly.pdbx_seq_one_letter_code
_entity_poly.pdbx_strand_id
1 'polypeptide(L)'
;MSRYKNGSQKKISYSKFLTMLDKGEIKKVQVADRKIYIEPKTQQNPLMKTTYYTVSMNDALLVNRLKEAEDNNKISSYEQQDSSGSNAILSVMVSYVLPFVLIYAMMYFVMRGIGKGGGMMGSVGKSNAKVYVEKKTGVTFADVAGQDEAKESLTEMVDFLHNPGKYIEIGARLPKGALLVGPPGTGKTLLAKAVAGEANVPFFSLSGSDFVEMFVGVGASRVRDLFKQAQSMAPCIIFIDEIDAIGKSRDSRYGGGNDEREQTLNALLAEMDGFDSSKGLVILAATNRPEVLDKALLRPGRFDRRVIVERPDLKGRVETLKVHAKNVKMDETVNFDEIALATSGAVGSDLANMINEAALAAVKAGREAVSQKDLLEAVEVVIAGKEKKDRILGEEEKKIVSYHEVGHAMAIAVQKNTEPVQKITIVPRTMGALGYTMQVPEEEKYLMSKEQMLSELVTLFGGRAAEEVVFNSVTTGASNDIERATQIARAMVTQYGMSERFGLMGLESVPVSYTHLRAHETKANL
;
A
#
# COMPACT_ATOMS: atom_id res chain seq x y z
N MET A 1 -24.79 0.17 63.27
CA MET A 1 -23.50 -0.26 62.67
C MET A 1 -22.27 0.47 63.25
N SER A 2 -22.20 0.75 64.53
CA SER A 2 -21.13 1.66 64.98
C SER A 2 -20.14 1.18 66.01
N ARG A 3 -20.23 -0.04 66.55
CA ARG A 3 -19.30 -0.47 67.64
C ARG A 3 -18.33 -1.62 67.29
N TYR A 4 -18.43 -2.26 66.13
CA TYR A 4 -17.58 -3.40 65.77
C TYR A 4 -16.63 -3.16 64.57
N LYS A 5 -16.45 -1.95 64.11
CA LYS A 5 -15.61 -1.63 62.94
C LYS A 5 -14.11 -1.45 63.22
N ASN A 6 -13.67 -1.47 64.48
CA ASN A 6 -12.26 -1.22 64.86
C ASN A 6 -11.55 -2.41 65.51
N GLY A 7 -11.91 -3.66 65.19
CA GLY A 7 -11.24 -4.83 65.68
C GLY A 7 -10.95 -5.83 64.55
N SER A 8 -9.91 -6.63 64.67
CA SER A 8 -9.60 -7.73 63.75
C SER A 8 -10.70 -8.80 63.81
N GLN A 9 -11.43 -9.03 62.72
CA GLN A 9 -12.47 -10.07 62.66
C GLN A 9 -11.84 -11.35 62.06
N LYS A 10 -11.92 -12.46 62.76
CA LYS A 10 -11.37 -13.75 62.31
C LYS A 10 -12.49 -14.76 62.15
N LYS A 11 -12.58 -15.39 60.98
CA LYS A 11 -13.56 -16.43 60.70
C LYS A 11 -13.19 -17.72 61.39
N ILE A 12 -14.17 -18.37 62.05
CA ILE A 12 -14.02 -19.72 62.63
C ILE A 12 -15.11 -20.65 62.10
N SER A 13 -14.89 -21.96 62.24
CA SER A 13 -15.93 -22.95 61.89
C SER A 13 -17.06 -22.97 62.91
N TYR A 14 -18.26 -23.37 62.50
CA TYR A 14 -19.42 -23.49 63.41
C TYR A 14 -19.17 -24.50 64.54
N SER A 15 -18.50 -25.63 64.25
CA SER A 15 -18.10 -26.62 65.25
C SER A 15 -17.14 -26.05 66.30
N LYS A 16 -16.20 -25.20 65.88
CA LYS A 16 -15.31 -24.50 66.81
C LYS A 16 -16.05 -23.52 67.69
N PHE A 17 -17.04 -22.82 67.16
CA PHE A 17 -17.94 -21.94 67.95
C PHE A 17 -18.66 -22.72 69.03
N LEU A 18 -19.26 -23.89 68.73
CA LEU A 18 -19.93 -24.73 69.71
C LEU A 18 -18.97 -25.23 70.79
N THR A 19 -17.76 -25.66 70.41
CA THR A 19 -16.73 -26.07 71.36
C THR A 19 -16.34 -24.92 72.32
N MET A 20 -16.20 -23.71 71.83
CA MET A 20 -15.92 -22.51 72.64
C MET A 20 -17.09 -22.14 73.54
N LEU A 21 -18.33 -22.37 73.09
CA LEU A 21 -19.54 -22.17 73.88
C LEU A 21 -19.58 -23.14 75.08
N ASP A 22 -19.35 -24.43 74.79
CA ASP A 22 -19.36 -25.50 75.84
C ASP A 22 -18.26 -25.32 76.87
N LYS A 23 -17.08 -24.86 76.47
CA LYS A 23 -15.96 -24.54 77.34
C LYS A 23 -16.10 -23.25 78.13
N GLY A 24 -17.10 -22.44 77.83
CA GLY A 24 -17.32 -21.16 78.50
C GLY A 24 -16.29 -20.07 78.14
N GLU A 25 -15.65 -20.15 76.99
CA GLU A 25 -14.60 -19.21 76.53
C GLU A 25 -15.20 -17.95 75.88
N ILE A 26 -16.52 -17.90 75.71
CA ILE A 26 -17.25 -16.83 75.07
C ILE A 26 -17.80 -15.88 76.11
N LYS A 27 -17.63 -14.57 75.86
CA LYS A 27 -18.22 -13.51 76.71
C LYS A 27 -19.60 -13.11 76.22
N LYS A 28 -19.75 -12.81 74.90
CA LYS A 28 -21.00 -12.35 74.29
C LYS A 28 -21.18 -12.95 72.91
N VAL A 29 -22.43 -13.33 72.58
CA VAL A 29 -22.81 -13.83 71.28
C VAL A 29 -23.82 -12.87 70.68
N GLN A 30 -23.64 -12.48 69.39
CA GLN A 30 -24.58 -11.65 68.65
C GLN A 30 -24.96 -12.40 67.37
N VAL A 31 -26.23 -12.71 67.25
CA VAL A 31 -26.79 -13.44 66.09
C VAL A 31 -27.37 -12.43 65.11
N ALA A 32 -26.85 -12.40 63.90
CA ALA A 32 -27.40 -11.64 62.77
C ALA A 32 -27.87 -12.64 61.70
N ASP A 33 -28.70 -12.23 60.73
CA ASP A 33 -29.39 -13.11 59.76
C ASP A 33 -28.52 -14.23 59.14
N ARG A 34 -27.27 -13.95 58.86
CA ARG A 34 -26.37 -14.92 58.22
C ARG A 34 -25.05 -15.14 58.96
N LYS A 35 -24.80 -14.47 60.08
CA LYS A 35 -23.54 -14.54 60.82
C LYS A 35 -23.77 -14.46 62.31
N ILE A 36 -22.97 -15.25 63.03
CA ILE A 36 -22.90 -15.21 64.51
C ILE A 36 -21.57 -14.56 64.87
N TYR A 37 -21.60 -13.44 65.55
CA TYR A 37 -20.42 -12.73 66.06
C TYR A 37 -20.19 -13.15 67.51
N ILE A 38 -18.92 -13.38 67.83
CA ILE A 38 -18.50 -14.00 69.08
C ILE A 38 -17.40 -13.16 69.70
N GLU A 39 -17.65 -12.67 70.92
CA GLU A 39 -16.66 -11.96 71.73
C GLU A 39 -16.07 -12.92 72.77
N PRO A 40 -14.76 -13.25 72.71
CA PRO A 40 -14.14 -14.16 73.69
C PRO A 40 -13.92 -13.50 75.05
N LYS A 41 -13.89 -14.30 76.15
CA LYS A 41 -13.60 -13.81 77.52
C LYS A 41 -12.14 -13.38 77.67
N THR A 42 -11.20 -14.08 77.08
CA THR A 42 -9.75 -13.79 77.15
C THR A 42 -9.30 -13.19 75.81
N GLN A 43 -8.79 -11.97 75.81
CA GLN A 43 -8.24 -11.30 74.62
C GLN A 43 -6.71 -11.37 74.72
N GLN A 44 -6.07 -11.86 73.66
CA GLN A 44 -4.62 -11.99 73.60
C GLN A 44 -3.86 -10.66 73.54
N ASN A 45 -4.54 -9.55 73.26
CA ASN A 45 -3.91 -8.24 73.20
C ASN A 45 -4.89 -7.14 73.68
N PRO A 46 -4.60 -6.35 74.73
CA PRO A 46 -5.51 -5.34 75.27
C PRO A 46 -5.80 -4.18 74.32
N LEU A 47 -4.95 -3.93 73.32
CA LEU A 47 -5.02 -2.83 72.37
C LEU A 47 -5.79 -3.17 71.08
N MET A 48 -6.05 -4.46 70.79
CA MET A 48 -6.77 -4.93 69.61
C MET A 48 -7.90 -5.88 69.99
N LYS A 49 -9.16 -5.41 69.98
CA LYS A 49 -10.32 -6.30 70.18
C LYS A 49 -10.46 -7.25 69.02
N THR A 50 -10.18 -8.54 69.24
CA THR A 50 -10.41 -9.58 68.22
C THR A 50 -11.82 -10.15 68.42
N THR A 51 -12.64 -10.07 67.39
CA THR A 51 -14.01 -10.64 67.36
C THR A 51 -14.00 -11.81 66.39
N TYR A 52 -14.50 -12.97 66.80
CA TYR A 52 -14.66 -14.11 65.89
C TYR A 52 -16.02 -14.04 65.25
N TYR A 53 -16.14 -14.58 64.03
CA TYR A 53 -17.46 -14.76 63.41
C TYR A 53 -17.54 -16.11 62.73
N THR A 54 -18.75 -16.66 62.72
CA THR A 54 -19.09 -17.84 61.95
C THR A 54 -20.38 -17.63 61.15
N VAL A 55 -20.62 -18.46 60.14
CA VAL A 55 -21.88 -18.43 59.38
C VAL A 55 -22.96 -19.12 60.20
N SER A 56 -24.13 -18.47 60.31
CA SER A 56 -25.30 -19.07 60.95
C SER A 56 -25.72 -20.30 60.16
N MET A 57 -25.77 -21.46 60.83
CA MET A 57 -26.39 -22.69 60.29
C MET A 57 -27.84 -22.72 60.83
N ASN A 58 -28.76 -23.30 60.08
CA ASN A 58 -30.17 -23.47 60.52
C ASN A 58 -30.25 -24.53 61.64
N ASP A 59 -29.59 -24.23 62.78
CA ASP A 59 -29.62 -25.11 63.94
C ASP A 59 -30.77 -24.67 64.84
N ALA A 60 -31.88 -25.46 64.83
CA ALA A 60 -33.08 -25.20 65.65
C ALA A 60 -32.81 -25.27 67.15
N LEU A 61 -31.71 -25.86 67.57
CA LEU A 61 -31.33 -25.99 68.99
C LEU A 61 -30.39 -24.87 69.45
N LEU A 62 -29.93 -23.99 68.54
CA LEU A 62 -28.94 -22.95 68.87
C LEU A 62 -29.45 -22.04 69.98
N VAL A 63 -30.71 -21.59 69.93
CA VAL A 63 -31.29 -20.71 70.94
C VAL A 63 -31.35 -21.39 72.31
N ASN A 64 -31.71 -22.68 72.35
CA ASN A 64 -31.74 -23.42 73.59
C ASN A 64 -30.35 -23.60 74.21
N ARG A 65 -29.36 -23.87 73.36
CA ARG A 65 -27.95 -23.99 73.77
C ARG A 65 -27.37 -22.66 74.26
N LEU A 66 -27.73 -21.55 73.66
CA LEU A 66 -27.34 -20.22 74.09
C LEU A 66 -27.99 -19.86 75.44
N LYS A 67 -29.24 -20.22 75.62
CA LYS A 67 -29.96 -20.01 76.88
C LYS A 67 -29.37 -20.90 78.01
N GLU A 68 -29.12 -22.14 77.74
CA GLU A 68 -28.49 -23.06 78.69
C GLU A 68 -27.05 -22.60 79.06
N ALA A 69 -26.30 -22.05 78.10
CA ALA A 69 -24.98 -21.51 78.33
C ALA A 69 -25.02 -20.18 79.13
N GLU A 70 -26.06 -19.38 79.01
CA GLU A 70 -26.29 -18.17 79.84
C GLU A 70 -26.71 -18.56 81.27
N ASP A 71 -27.67 -19.46 81.40
CA ASP A 71 -28.15 -19.97 82.68
C ASP A 71 -27.01 -20.62 83.55
N ASN A 72 -26.08 -21.28 82.86
CA ASN A 72 -24.89 -21.90 83.48
C ASN A 72 -23.69 -20.93 83.60
N ASN A 73 -23.89 -19.61 83.42
CA ASN A 73 -22.84 -18.56 83.49
C ASN A 73 -21.66 -18.80 82.53
N LYS A 74 -21.81 -19.60 81.53
CA LYS A 74 -20.77 -19.84 80.49
C LYS A 74 -20.65 -18.64 79.53
N ILE A 75 -21.73 -17.91 79.23
CA ILE A 75 -21.73 -16.64 78.50
C ILE A 75 -22.38 -15.55 79.32
N SER A 76 -22.06 -14.28 79.05
CA SER A 76 -22.63 -13.13 79.78
C SER A 76 -23.94 -12.62 79.15
N SER A 77 -24.13 -12.77 77.84
CA SER A 77 -25.37 -12.42 77.17
C SER A 77 -25.36 -12.88 75.69
N TYR A 78 -26.55 -13.13 75.17
CA TYR A 78 -26.74 -13.26 73.75
C TYR A 78 -27.82 -12.30 73.27
N GLU A 79 -27.66 -11.76 72.04
CA GLU A 79 -28.58 -10.78 71.44
C GLU A 79 -28.80 -11.14 70.00
N GLN A 80 -30.03 -10.92 69.51
CA GLN A 80 -30.34 -10.95 68.09
C GLN A 80 -30.30 -9.50 67.55
N GLN A 81 -29.57 -9.26 66.47
CA GLN A 81 -29.51 -7.94 65.84
C GLN A 81 -30.71 -7.78 64.93
N ASP A 82 -31.60 -6.87 65.26
CA ASP A 82 -32.72 -6.51 64.37
C ASP A 82 -32.21 -5.74 63.19
N SER A 83 -32.47 -6.26 61.97
CA SER A 83 -32.18 -5.61 60.70
C SER A 83 -33.33 -4.72 60.17
N SER A 84 -34.32 -4.48 61.04
CA SER A 84 -35.49 -3.70 60.66
C SER A 84 -35.28 -2.20 60.80
N GLY A 85 -35.13 -1.55 59.65
CA GLY A 85 -35.71 -0.22 59.47
C GLY A 85 -34.91 1.00 59.91
N SER A 86 -34.06 1.52 59.03
CA SER A 86 -33.97 2.95 58.78
C SER A 86 -33.13 3.27 57.49
N ASN A 87 -32.54 2.25 56.87
CA ASN A 87 -31.65 2.50 55.71
C ASN A 87 -32.20 1.96 54.39
N ALA A 88 -33.40 1.37 54.33
CA ALA A 88 -33.94 0.83 53.06
C ALA A 88 -34.16 1.97 52.04
N ILE A 89 -34.68 3.10 52.48
CA ILE A 89 -34.86 4.25 51.58
C ILE A 89 -33.52 4.85 51.15
N LEU A 90 -32.57 4.94 52.07
CA LEU A 90 -31.22 5.46 51.77
C LEU A 90 -30.43 4.50 50.86
N SER A 91 -30.59 3.19 51.06
CA SER A 91 -29.92 2.18 50.19
C SER A 91 -30.53 2.15 48.80
N VAL A 92 -31.84 2.32 48.65
CA VAL A 92 -32.51 2.47 47.36
C VAL A 92 -32.10 3.77 46.67
N MET A 93 -32.03 4.90 47.39
CA MET A 93 -31.55 6.18 46.87
C MET A 93 -30.10 6.07 46.35
N VAL A 94 -29.20 5.45 47.12
CA VAL A 94 -27.78 5.32 46.76
C VAL A 94 -27.57 4.28 45.65
N SER A 95 -28.37 3.20 45.65
CA SER A 95 -28.16 2.13 44.66
C SER A 95 -28.83 2.40 43.30
N TYR A 96 -29.92 3.14 43.29
CA TYR A 96 -30.69 3.38 42.07
C TYR A 96 -30.71 4.84 41.60
N VAL A 97 -30.85 5.80 42.50
CA VAL A 97 -30.95 7.23 42.12
C VAL A 97 -29.58 7.86 41.88
N LEU A 98 -28.59 7.56 42.74
CA LEU A 98 -27.23 8.13 42.61
C LEU A 98 -26.55 7.80 41.28
N PRO A 99 -26.59 6.55 40.74
CA PRO A 99 -26.02 6.25 39.43
C PRO A 99 -26.69 7.04 38.29
N PHE A 100 -28.01 7.21 38.35
CA PHE A 100 -28.72 8.01 37.34
C PHE A 100 -28.38 9.50 37.42
N VAL A 101 -28.22 10.04 38.62
CA VAL A 101 -27.78 11.43 38.83
C VAL A 101 -26.34 11.61 38.35
N LEU A 102 -25.45 10.63 38.60
CA LEU A 102 -24.07 10.67 38.11
C LEU A 102 -24.01 10.57 36.59
N ILE A 103 -24.82 9.67 35.98
CA ILE A 103 -24.91 9.54 34.52
C ILE A 103 -25.47 10.84 33.91
N TYR A 104 -26.51 11.42 34.52
CA TYR A 104 -27.08 12.68 34.04
C TYR A 104 -26.09 13.83 34.20
N ALA A 105 -25.40 13.94 35.34
CA ALA A 105 -24.35 14.93 35.56
C ALA A 105 -23.17 14.75 34.56
N MET A 106 -22.74 13.51 34.35
CA MET A 106 -21.69 13.19 33.35
C MET A 106 -22.16 13.56 31.93
N MET A 107 -23.39 13.19 31.57
CA MET A 107 -23.98 13.54 30.28
C MET A 107 -24.17 15.06 30.12
N TYR A 108 -24.57 15.78 31.20
CA TYR A 108 -24.65 17.24 31.22
C TYR A 108 -23.26 17.89 31.04
N PHE A 109 -22.22 17.39 31.73
CA PHE A 109 -20.85 17.88 31.56
C PHE A 109 -20.29 17.56 30.15
N VAL A 110 -20.60 16.39 29.61
CA VAL A 110 -20.26 16.03 28.24
C VAL A 110 -20.98 16.92 27.24
N MET A 111 -22.29 17.13 27.40
CA MET A 111 -23.05 18.03 26.51
C MET A 111 -22.63 19.50 26.67
N ARG A 112 -22.27 19.95 27.85
CA ARG A 112 -21.77 21.33 28.09
C ARG A 112 -20.34 21.50 27.55
N GLY A 113 -19.53 20.43 27.55
CA GLY A 113 -18.21 20.37 26.88
C GLY A 113 -18.33 20.41 25.36
N ILE A 114 -19.34 19.73 24.80
CA ILE A 114 -19.64 19.72 23.36
C ILE A 114 -20.18 21.10 22.91
N GLY A 115 -20.94 21.81 23.77
CA GLY A 115 -21.53 23.11 23.44
C GLY A 115 -20.55 24.30 23.47
N LYS A 116 -19.37 24.19 24.10
CA LYS A 116 -18.33 25.24 24.16
C LYS A 116 -17.04 24.92 23.40
N GLY A 117 -16.90 23.69 22.93
CA GLY A 117 -15.80 23.23 22.10
C GLY A 117 -16.35 22.35 20.99
N GLY A 118 -16.84 22.95 19.92
CA GLY A 118 -17.23 22.24 18.69
C GLY A 118 -16.03 21.51 18.06
N GLY A 119 -15.46 20.51 18.75
CA GLY A 119 -14.19 19.94 18.36
C GLY A 119 -14.06 18.43 18.30
N MET A 120 -14.92 17.64 18.91
CA MET A 120 -14.61 16.21 18.98
C MET A 120 -15.42 15.33 18.02
N MET A 121 -16.60 15.73 17.61
CA MET A 121 -17.39 15.03 16.59
C MET A 121 -17.33 15.72 15.22
N GLY A 122 -16.94 17.00 15.17
CA GLY A 122 -16.67 17.74 13.94
C GLY A 122 -15.27 17.50 13.36
N SER A 123 -14.34 16.88 14.09
CA SER A 123 -12.98 16.60 13.58
C SER A 123 -12.83 15.22 12.96
N VAL A 124 -13.78 14.31 13.12
CA VAL A 124 -13.78 13.00 12.43
C VAL A 124 -14.01 13.17 10.93
N GLY A 125 -14.59 14.29 10.49
CA GLY A 125 -14.77 14.63 9.07
C GLY A 125 -13.73 15.60 8.49
N LYS A 126 -12.90 16.25 9.32
CA LYS A 126 -11.76 17.04 8.84
C LYS A 126 -10.54 16.15 8.76
N SER A 127 -10.42 15.46 7.65
CA SER A 127 -9.20 14.74 7.31
C SER A 127 -8.06 15.74 7.23
N ASN A 128 -7.07 15.62 8.13
CA ASN A 128 -5.73 16.18 7.93
C ASN A 128 -4.96 15.37 6.87
N ALA A 129 -5.60 15.07 5.73
CA ALA A 129 -4.85 14.59 4.59
C ALA A 129 -3.86 15.70 4.24
N LYS A 130 -2.58 15.39 4.31
CA LYS A 130 -1.53 16.27 3.83
C LYS A 130 -1.67 16.35 2.32
N VAL A 131 -2.48 17.29 1.85
CA VAL A 131 -2.47 17.69 0.45
C VAL A 131 -1.11 18.30 0.22
N TYR A 132 -0.27 17.63 -0.56
CA TYR A 132 1.02 18.18 -0.94
C TYR A 132 0.76 19.29 -1.97
N VAL A 133 0.84 20.53 -1.51
CA VAL A 133 0.77 21.71 -2.38
C VAL A 133 2.17 22.22 -2.60
N GLU A 134 2.68 22.00 -3.79
CA GLU A 134 3.92 22.61 -4.25
C GLU A 134 3.57 23.93 -4.96
N LYS A 135 3.88 25.06 -4.36
CA LYS A 135 3.64 26.38 -4.97
C LYS A 135 4.46 26.59 -6.24
N LYS A 136 5.65 25.98 -6.31
CA LYS A 136 6.54 25.92 -7.48
C LYS A 136 7.20 24.56 -7.50
N THR A 137 7.06 23.83 -8.58
CA THR A 137 7.65 22.48 -8.72
C THR A 137 9.15 22.54 -9.02
N GLY A 138 9.64 23.64 -9.60
CA GLY A 138 11.03 23.79 -10.05
C GLY A 138 11.43 22.83 -11.19
N VAL A 139 10.51 22.03 -11.72
CA VAL A 139 10.73 21.07 -12.80
C VAL A 139 10.04 21.59 -14.05
N THR A 140 10.74 21.56 -15.18
CA THR A 140 10.25 22.03 -16.49
C THR A 140 10.33 20.91 -17.53
N PHE A 141 9.83 21.14 -18.75
CA PHE A 141 9.96 20.18 -19.84
C PHE A 141 11.42 19.90 -20.23
N ALA A 142 12.35 20.77 -19.89
CA ALA A 142 13.78 20.55 -20.09
C ALA A 142 14.36 19.46 -19.18
N ASP A 143 13.70 19.17 -18.05
CA ASP A 143 14.09 18.12 -17.11
C ASP A 143 13.46 16.75 -17.46
N VAL A 144 12.53 16.72 -18.43
CA VAL A 144 11.90 15.52 -18.95
C VAL A 144 12.54 15.18 -20.30
N ALA A 145 13.30 14.10 -20.34
CA ALA A 145 13.94 13.63 -21.56
C ALA A 145 13.02 12.74 -22.37
N GLY A 146 13.09 12.81 -23.69
CA GLY A 146 12.20 12.11 -24.59
C GLY A 146 10.73 12.53 -24.42
N GLN A 147 9.77 11.69 -24.80
CA GLN A 147 8.33 11.92 -24.65
C GLN A 147 7.84 13.17 -25.41
N ASP A 148 8.40 13.40 -26.59
CA ASP A 148 8.16 14.64 -27.34
C ASP A 148 6.67 14.79 -27.70
N GLU A 149 5.97 13.71 -28.10
CA GLU A 149 4.54 13.71 -28.40
C GLU A 149 3.68 13.97 -27.15
N ALA A 150 4.09 13.41 -26.01
CA ALA A 150 3.40 13.65 -24.74
C ALA A 150 3.57 15.11 -24.28
N LYS A 151 4.77 15.68 -24.45
CA LYS A 151 5.04 17.11 -24.17
C LYS A 151 4.24 18.01 -25.08
N GLU A 152 4.21 17.75 -26.39
CA GLU A 152 3.43 18.51 -27.37
C GLU A 152 1.94 18.53 -26.99
N SER A 153 1.38 17.34 -26.69
CA SER A 153 -0.01 17.22 -26.24
C SER A 153 -0.33 18.01 -24.96
N LEU A 154 0.65 18.19 -24.08
CA LEU A 154 0.48 18.90 -22.81
C LEU A 154 0.82 20.40 -22.92
N THR A 155 1.59 20.80 -23.94
CA THR A 155 1.92 22.21 -24.20
C THR A 155 0.68 23.07 -24.45
N GLU A 156 -0.33 22.51 -25.11
CA GLU A 156 -1.62 23.19 -25.28
C GLU A 156 -2.30 23.51 -23.93
N MET A 157 -2.17 22.61 -22.94
CA MET A 157 -2.71 22.85 -21.60
C MET A 157 -1.92 23.93 -20.85
N VAL A 158 -0.61 23.98 -21.05
CA VAL A 158 0.26 25.04 -20.50
C VAL A 158 -0.12 26.40 -21.11
N ASP A 159 -0.28 26.49 -22.44
CA ASP A 159 -0.69 27.74 -23.10
C ASP A 159 -2.06 28.21 -22.62
N PHE A 160 -3.00 27.28 -22.42
CA PHE A 160 -4.30 27.62 -21.84
C PHE A 160 -4.20 28.19 -20.41
N LEU A 161 -3.39 27.58 -19.56
CA LEU A 161 -3.21 28.08 -18.18
C LEU A 161 -2.62 29.48 -18.15
N HIS A 162 -1.79 29.84 -19.17
CA HIS A 162 -1.24 31.18 -19.33
C HIS A 162 -2.23 32.17 -19.96
N ASN A 163 -2.97 31.74 -20.98
CA ASN A 163 -3.78 32.58 -21.84
C ASN A 163 -5.21 32.07 -22.04
N PRO A 164 -6.02 31.89 -21.00
CA PRO A 164 -7.34 31.27 -21.11
C PRO A 164 -8.31 32.11 -22.00
N GLY A 165 -8.17 33.43 -21.99
CA GLY A 165 -9.03 34.33 -22.78
C GLY A 165 -9.00 34.05 -24.28
N LYS A 166 -7.82 33.78 -24.85
CA LYS A 166 -7.60 33.49 -26.26
C LYS A 166 -8.43 32.29 -26.76
N TYR A 167 -8.57 31.26 -25.93
CA TYR A 167 -9.36 30.08 -26.28
C TYR A 167 -10.85 30.30 -26.12
N ILE A 168 -11.25 31.07 -25.10
CA ILE A 168 -12.66 31.41 -24.84
C ILE A 168 -13.23 32.28 -25.94
N GLU A 169 -12.48 33.27 -26.46
CA GLU A 169 -12.90 34.19 -27.53
C GLU A 169 -13.23 33.45 -28.83
N ILE A 170 -12.51 32.37 -29.14
CA ILE A 170 -12.76 31.56 -30.36
C ILE A 170 -13.87 30.52 -30.12
N GLY A 171 -14.30 30.32 -28.84
CA GLY A 171 -15.29 29.32 -28.45
C GLY A 171 -14.72 27.90 -28.31
N ALA A 172 -13.41 27.77 -28.21
CA ALA A 172 -12.75 26.49 -27.97
C ALA A 172 -13.08 25.97 -26.57
N ARG A 173 -13.49 24.71 -26.49
CA ARG A 173 -13.67 24.01 -25.22
C ARG A 173 -12.41 23.22 -24.93
N LEU A 174 -11.70 23.62 -23.89
CA LEU A 174 -10.53 22.88 -23.45
C LEU A 174 -10.89 21.65 -22.65
N PRO A 175 -10.06 20.62 -22.74
CA PRO A 175 -10.22 19.44 -21.91
C PRO A 175 -10.10 19.83 -20.45
N LYS A 176 -11.05 19.39 -19.61
CA LYS A 176 -11.01 19.60 -18.17
C LYS A 176 -9.88 18.82 -17.51
N GLY A 177 -9.48 17.71 -18.13
CA GLY A 177 -8.43 16.88 -17.62
C GLY A 177 -7.74 16.03 -18.68
N ALA A 178 -6.51 15.61 -18.36
CA ALA A 178 -5.77 14.63 -19.14
C ALA A 178 -5.38 13.43 -18.30
N LEU A 179 -5.46 12.26 -18.91
CA LEU A 179 -5.03 10.99 -18.33
C LEU A 179 -3.69 10.59 -18.93
N LEU A 180 -2.65 10.56 -18.10
CA LEU A 180 -1.32 10.05 -18.44
C LEU A 180 -1.34 8.52 -18.33
N VAL A 181 -1.12 7.84 -19.43
CA VAL A 181 -1.18 6.38 -19.51
C VAL A 181 0.16 5.84 -19.95
N GLY A 182 0.70 4.85 -19.23
CA GLY A 182 1.96 4.22 -19.62
C GLY A 182 2.51 3.27 -18.56
N PRO A 183 3.55 2.50 -18.89
CA PRO A 183 4.20 1.60 -17.95
C PRO A 183 4.71 2.31 -16.70
N PRO A 184 4.92 1.61 -15.57
CA PRO A 184 5.57 2.19 -14.40
C PRO A 184 6.98 2.65 -14.75
N GLY A 185 7.47 3.72 -14.12
CA GLY A 185 8.82 4.22 -14.32
C GLY A 185 9.06 5.06 -15.59
N THR A 186 8.03 5.32 -16.41
CA THR A 186 8.16 6.14 -17.64
C THR A 186 8.15 7.66 -17.39
N GLY A 187 8.02 8.11 -16.14
CA GLY A 187 8.10 9.52 -15.78
C GLY A 187 6.77 10.28 -15.77
N LYS A 188 5.61 9.61 -15.70
CA LYS A 188 4.28 10.26 -15.70
C LYS A 188 4.14 11.34 -14.62
N THR A 189 4.56 11.05 -13.39
CA THR A 189 4.53 12.00 -12.27
C THR A 189 5.48 13.18 -12.51
N LEU A 190 6.67 12.91 -13.08
CA LEU A 190 7.65 13.95 -13.43
C LEU A 190 7.09 14.86 -14.53
N LEU A 191 6.46 14.28 -15.55
CA LEU A 191 5.83 15.01 -16.64
C LEU A 191 4.69 15.91 -16.13
N ALA A 192 3.85 15.42 -15.21
CA ALA A 192 2.80 16.24 -14.58
C ALA A 192 3.38 17.42 -13.79
N LYS A 193 4.49 17.20 -13.05
CA LYS A 193 5.21 18.28 -12.36
C LYS A 193 5.82 19.29 -13.34
N ALA A 194 6.33 18.81 -14.48
CA ALA A 194 6.90 19.67 -15.50
C ALA A 194 5.84 20.56 -16.13
N VAL A 195 4.63 20.05 -16.38
CA VAL A 195 3.50 20.88 -16.85
C VAL A 195 3.19 22.01 -15.89
N ALA A 196 3.16 21.74 -14.59
CA ALA A 196 2.90 22.76 -13.58
C ALA A 196 4.05 23.79 -13.45
N GLY A 197 5.29 23.32 -13.59
CA GLY A 197 6.46 24.20 -13.58
C GLY A 197 6.54 25.09 -14.81
N GLU A 198 6.26 24.54 -15.99
CA GLU A 198 6.20 25.28 -17.24
C GLU A 198 5.08 26.34 -17.21
N ALA A 199 3.90 25.95 -16.70
CA ALA A 199 2.77 26.87 -16.49
C ALA A 199 2.98 27.85 -15.32
N ASN A 200 3.98 27.64 -14.47
CA ASN A 200 4.27 28.40 -13.25
C ASN A 200 3.02 28.54 -12.33
N VAL A 201 2.26 27.45 -12.16
CA VAL A 201 1.06 27.37 -11.33
C VAL A 201 1.24 26.42 -10.16
N PRO A 202 0.47 26.56 -9.07
CA PRO A 202 0.47 25.63 -7.95
C PRO A 202 0.10 24.20 -8.39
N PHE A 203 0.78 23.21 -7.80
CA PHE A 203 0.61 21.80 -8.08
C PHE A 203 0.13 21.06 -6.83
N PHE A 204 -1.07 20.49 -6.92
CA PHE A 204 -1.67 19.65 -5.89
C PHE A 204 -1.45 18.19 -6.27
N SER A 205 -0.66 17.46 -5.48
CA SER A 205 -0.35 16.06 -5.77
C SER A 205 -0.91 15.13 -4.69
N LEU A 206 -1.65 14.10 -5.12
CA LEU A 206 -2.16 13.04 -4.29
C LEU A 206 -2.06 11.70 -5.01
N SER A 207 -1.94 10.62 -4.24
CA SER A 207 -2.13 9.26 -4.78
C SER A 207 -3.61 8.87 -4.71
N GLY A 208 -4.09 8.10 -5.69
CA GLY A 208 -5.43 7.49 -5.63
C GLY A 208 -5.63 6.67 -4.35
N SER A 209 -4.59 6.07 -3.82
CA SER A 209 -4.61 5.34 -2.54
C SER A 209 -4.89 6.23 -1.33
N ASP A 210 -4.55 7.52 -1.39
CA ASP A 210 -4.81 8.48 -0.29
C ASP A 210 -6.31 8.74 -0.06
N PHE A 211 -7.13 8.40 -1.05
CA PHE A 211 -8.58 8.51 -0.95
C PHE A 211 -9.27 7.24 -0.45
N VAL A 212 -8.53 6.11 -0.36
CA VAL A 212 -9.08 4.83 0.11
C VAL A 212 -8.92 4.75 1.62
N GLU A 213 -10.03 4.77 2.34
CA GLU A 213 -10.05 4.72 3.81
C GLU A 213 -10.95 3.58 4.31
N MET A 214 -10.77 3.20 5.58
CA MET A 214 -11.60 2.18 6.21
C MET A 214 -13.03 2.67 6.52
N PHE A 215 -13.22 3.99 6.62
CA PHE A 215 -14.51 4.60 6.96
C PHE A 215 -15.21 5.18 5.74
N VAL A 216 -16.42 4.71 5.49
CA VAL A 216 -17.25 5.15 4.36
C VAL A 216 -17.48 6.66 4.40
N GLY A 217 -17.25 7.33 3.27
CA GLY A 217 -17.47 8.77 3.08
C GLY A 217 -16.28 9.68 3.40
N VAL A 218 -15.20 9.18 4.01
CA VAL A 218 -14.00 9.98 4.29
C VAL A 218 -13.27 10.32 2.99
N GLY A 219 -13.09 9.36 2.09
CA GLY A 219 -12.50 9.58 0.77
C GLY A 219 -13.27 10.62 -0.05
N ALA A 220 -14.60 10.51 -0.07
CA ALA A 220 -15.46 11.48 -0.75
C ALA A 220 -15.36 12.90 -0.16
N SER A 221 -15.16 13.03 1.15
CA SER A 221 -14.91 14.33 1.80
C SER A 221 -13.56 14.91 1.41
N ARG A 222 -12.51 14.07 1.33
CA ARG A 222 -11.17 14.50 0.87
C ARG A 222 -11.18 15.03 -0.55
N VAL A 223 -11.90 14.36 -1.43
CA VAL A 223 -12.07 14.84 -2.82
C VAL A 223 -12.68 16.24 -2.83
N ARG A 224 -13.79 16.45 -2.12
CA ARG A 224 -14.44 17.78 -2.05
C ARG A 224 -13.53 18.85 -1.45
N ASP A 225 -12.80 18.51 -0.39
CA ASP A 225 -11.87 19.44 0.27
C ASP A 225 -10.71 19.82 -0.66
N LEU A 226 -10.16 18.84 -1.42
CA LEU A 226 -9.12 19.07 -2.42
C LEU A 226 -9.59 20.06 -3.49
N PHE A 227 -10.76 19.80 -4.11
CA PHE A 227 -11.29 20.66 -5.16
C PHE A 227 -11.60 22.07 -4.63
N LYS A 228 -12.14 22.19 -3.43
CA LYS A 228 -12.38 23.48 -2.78
C LYS A 228 -11.08 24.27 -2.56
N GLN A 229 -10.02 23.61 -2.09
CA GLN A 229 -8.71 24.23 -1.91
C GLN A 229 -8.11 24.65 -3.26
N ALA A 230 -8.13 23.76 -4.25
CA ALA A 230 -7.62 24.06 -5.58
C ALA A 230 -8.37 25.22 -6.25
N GLN A 231 -9.69 25.26 -6.17
CA GLN A 231 -10.49 26.38 -6.70
C GLN A 231 -10.14 27.71 -6.06
N SER A 232 -9.75 27.71 -4.76
CA SER A 232 -9.32 28.95 -4.08
C SER A 232 -7.94 29.43 -4.49
N MET A 233 -7.15 28.56 -5.14
CA MET A 233 -5.77 28.83 -5.57
C MET A 233 -5.62 28.82 -7.10
N ALA A 234 -6.71 28.81 -7.84
CA ALA A 234 -6.69 28.82 -9.30
C ALA A 234 -6.02 30.13 -9.84
N PRO A 235 -5.21 30.05 -10.92
CA PRO A 235 -4.96 28.86 -11.75
C PRO A 235 -4.05 27.85 -11.07
N CYS A 236 -4.37 26.55 -11.20
CA CYS A 236 -3.58 25.48 -10.59
C CYS A 236 -3.82 24.12 -11.28
N ILE A 237 -2.99 23.15 -10.98
CA ILE A 237 -3.11 21.78 -11.45
C ILE A 237 -3.37 20.84 -10.26
N ILE A 238 -4.38 19.98 -10.38
CA ILE A 238 -4.58 18.82 -9.53
C ILE A 238 -4.01 17.60 -10.23
N PHE A 239 -3.12 16.88 -9.58
CA PHE A 239 -2.56 15.63 -10.08
C PHE A 239 -2.96 14.46 -9.17
N ILE A 240 -3.55 13.43 -9.75
CA ILE A 240 -3.94 12.20 -9.06
C ILE A 240 -3.13 11.05 -9.65
N ASP A 241 -2.12 10.58 -8.90
CA ASP A 241 -1.36 9.41 -9.31
C ASP A 241 -2.13 8.13 -8.97
N GLU A 242 -1.88 7.05 -9.70
CA GLU A 242 -2.53 5.75 -9.50
C GLU A 242 -4.06 5.86 -9.40
N ILE A 243 -4.68 6.58 -10.31
CA ILE A 243 -6.14 6.83 -10.31
C ILE A 243 -6.95 5.52 -10.32
N ASP A 244 -6.38 4.42 -10.78
CA ASP A 244 -6.99 3.10 -10.80
C ASP A 244 -7.26 2.55 -9.37
N ALA A 245 -6.64 3.09 -8.33
CA ALA A 245 -6.96 2.75 -6.95
C ALA A 245 -8.42 3.07 -6.58
N ILE A 246 -8.97 4.16 -7.12
CA ILE A 246 -10.37 4.60 -6.90
C ILE A 246 -11.25 4.44 -8.14
N GLY A 247 -10.64 4.46 -9.33
CA GLY A 247 -11.32 4.51 -10.62
C GLY A 247 -11.64 3.14 -11.23
N LYS A 248 -11.48 2.04 -10.52
CA LYS A 248 -11.69 0.68 -11.07
C LYS A 248 -13.17 0.43 -11.41
N SER A 249 -13.42 -0.17 -12.59
CA SER A 249 -14.76 -0.55 -13.03
C SER A 249 -15.39 -1.60 -12.11
N ARG A 250 -16.73 -1.61 -12.07
CA ARG A 250 -17.53 -2.52 -11.25
C ARG A 250 -17.41 -3.95 -11.79
N ASP A 251 -16.74 -4.83 -11.06
CA ASP A 251 -16.85 -6.26 -11.27
C ASP A 251 -18.06 -6.79 -10.49
N SER A 252 -19.12 -7.15 -11.20
CA SER A 252 -20.41 -7.60 -10.64
C SER A 252 -20.34 -8.98 -9.94
N ARG A 253 -19.15 -9.58 -9.79
CA ARG A 253 -18.99 -10.96 -9.28
C ARG A 253 -18.62 -11.09 -7.81
N TYR A 254 -18.23 -10.02 -7.11
CA TYR A 254 -17.91 -10.05 -5.69
C TYR A 254 -18.61 -8.89 -4.97
N GLY A 255 -19.79 -9.16 -4.46
CA GLY A 255 -20.53 -8.24 -3.59
C GLY A 255 -19.86 -8.11 -2.21
N GLY A 256 -19.68 -6.87 -1.76
CA GLY A 256 -19.33 -6.55 -0.38
C GLY A 256 -17.90 -6.06 -0.18
N GLY A 257 -17.65 -4.75 -0.31
CA GLY A 257 -16.39 -4.10 0.07
C GLY A 257 -16.00 -2.89 -0.77
N ASN A 258 -16.83 -2.49 -1.74
CA ASN A 258 -16.49 -1.41 -2.68
C ASN A 258 -17.25 -0.09 -2.45
N ASP A 259 -18.13 -0.02 -1.43
CA ASP A 259 -19.01 1.15 -1.24
C ASP A 259 -18.22 2.46 -1.03
N GLU A 260 -17.11 2.41 -0.34
CA GLU A 260 -16.29 3.59 -0.08
C GLU A 260 -15.58 4.08 -1.34
N ARG A 261 -14.99 3.16 -2.11
CA ARG A 261 -14.34 3.51 -3.40
C ARG A 261 -15.36 4.06 -4.40
N GLU A 262 -16.54 3.47 -4.46
CA GLU A 262 -17.62 3.93 -5.33
C GLU A 262 -18.11 5.32 -4.94
N GLN A 263 -18.28 5.58 -3.64
CA GLN A 263 -18.63 6.92 -3.15
C GLN A 263 -17.55 7.96 -3.45
N THR A 264 -16.29 7.58 -3.31
CA THR A 264 -15.15 8.44 -3.62
C THR A 264 -15.08 8.72 -5.12
N LEU A 265 -15.24 7.70 -5.97
CA LEU A 265 -15.31 7.87 -7.42
C LEU A 265 -16.47 8.79 -7.82
N ASN A 266 -17.66 8.55 -7.28
CA ASN A 266 -18.82 9.40 -7.56
C ASN A 266 -18.61 10.84 -7.10
N ALA A 267 -17.94 11.07 -5.98
CA ALA A 267 -17.57 12.41 -5.54
C ALA A 267 -16.58 13.07 -6.50
N LEU A 268 -15.56 12.33 -6.97
CA LEU A 268 -14.61 12.83 -7.97
C LEU A 268 -15.33 13.22 -9.27
N LEU A 269 -16.21 12.35 -9.78
CA LEU A 269 -16.97 12.61 -11.00
C LEU A 269 -17.87 13.84 -10.84
N ALA A 270 -18.53 14.00 -9.68
CA ALA A 270 -19.37 15.15 -9.40
C ALA A 270 -18.57 16.47 -9.33
N GLU A 271 -17.40 16.46 -8.71
CA GLU A 271 -16.52 17.62 -8.65
C GLU A 271 -15.96 17.97 -10.05
N MET A 272 -15.57 16.95 -10.84
CA MET A 272 -15.12 17.16 -12.24
C MET A 272 -16.20 17.76 -13.13
N ASP A 273 -17.45 17.33 -12.96
CA ASP A 273 -18.58 17.89 -13.72
C ASP A 273 -18.93 19.32 -13.26
N GLY A 274 -18.79 19.59 -11.96
CA GLY A 274 -19.24 20.81 -11.30
C GLY A 274 -18.26 22.00 -11.36
N PHE A 275 -16.96 21.77 -11.65
CA PHE A 275 -16.03 22.90 -11.68
C PHE A 275 -16.03 23.64 -13.02
N ASP A 276 -15.74 24.91 -12.92
CA ASP A 276 -15.64 25.82 -14.06
C ASP A 276 -14.18 25.85 -14.57
N SER A 277 -13.94 25.25 -15.73
CA SER A 277 -12.62 25.19 -16.37
C SER A 277 -12.09 26.57 -16.77
N SER A 278 -12.97 27.58 -16.97
CA SER A 278 -12.56 28.94 -17.32
C SER A 278 -11.69 29.63 -16.26
N LYS A 279 -11.72 29.11 -15.01
CA LYS A 279 -10.91 29.62 -13.90
C LYS A 279 -9.47 29.12 -13.90
N GLY A 280 -9.06 28.34 -14.92
CA GLY A 280 -7.69 27.83 -15.02
C GLY A 280 -7.41 26.63 -14.09
N LEU A 281 -8.40 25.83 -13.75
CA LEU A 281 -8.20 24.56 -13.06
C LEU A 281 -8.08 23.42 -14.07
N VAL A 282 -6.98 22.69 -14.02
CA VAL A 282 -6.70 21.51 -14.85
C VAL A 282 -6.46 20.30 -13.97
N ILE A 283 -7.03 19.15 -14.35
CA ILE A 283 -6.85 17.90 -13.64
C ILE A 283 -5.99 16.97 -14.48
N LEU A 284 -4.86 16.53 -13.93
CA LEU A 284 -4.05 15.47 -14.52
C LEU A 284 -4.23 14.20 -13.68
N ALA A 285 -4.34 13.05 -14.30
CA ALA A 285 -4.29 11.78 -13.59
C ALA A 285 -3.30 10.85 -14.28
N ALA A 286 -2.73 9.91 -13.53
CA ALA A 286 -1.84 8.89 -14.07
C ALA A 286 -2.32 7.49 -13.71
N THR A 287 -2.15 6.56 -14.66
CA THR A 287 -2.39 5.13 -14.43
C THR A 287 -1.43 4.27 -15.25
N ASN A 288 -1.11 3.11 -14.70
CA ASN A 288 -0.40 2.06 -15.42
C ASN A 288 -1.38 1.05 -16.06
N ARG A 289 -2.68 1.14 -15.74
CA ARG A 289 -3.69 0.13 -16.07
C ARG A 289 -4.99 0.79 -16.56
N PRO A 290 -4.99 1.41 -17.73
CA PRO A 290 -6.17 2.14 -18.25
C PRO A 290 -7.37 1.21 -18.50
N GLU A 291 -7.13 -0.08 -18.74
CA GLU A 291 -8.16 -1.10 -19.01
C GLU A 291 -9.07 -1.38 -17.82
N VAL A 292 -8.60 -1.12 -16.60
CA VAL A 292 -9.41 -1.34 -15.38
C VAL A 292 -10.27 -0.14 -15.00
N LEU A 293 -10.06 1.02 -15.63
CA LEU A 293 -10.76 2.25 -15.29
C LEU A 293 -12.24 2.22 -15.69
N ASP A 294 -13.07 2.82 -14.85
CA ASP A 294 -14.47 3.04 -15.15
C ASP A 294 -14.60 3.98 -16.36
N LYS A 295 -15.41 3.56 -17.34
CA LYS A 295 -15.68 4.32 -18.56
C LYS A 295 -16.26 5.72 -18.29
N ALA A 296 -16.86 5.92 -17.11
CA ALA A 296 -17.38 7.22 -16.71
C ALA A 296 -16.29 8.28 -16.55
N LEU A 297 -15.08 7.89 -16.12
CA LEU A 297 -13.93 8.80 -16.03
C LEU A 297 -13.45 9.30 -17.40
N LEU A 298 -13.67 8.51 -18.45
CA LEU A 298 -13.18 8.74 -19.81
C LEU A 298 -14.20 9.44 -20.70
N ARG A 299 -15.33 9.92 -20.14
CA ARG A 299 -16.34 10.67 -20.89
C ARG A 299 -15.89 12.10 -21.13
N PRO A 300 -16.33 12.70 -22.27
CA PRO A 300 -16.08 14.13 -22.54
C PRO A 300 -16.48 15.03 -21.36
N GLY A 301 -15.64 16.00 -21.05
CA GLY A 301 -15.81 16.88 -19.89
C GLY A 301 -15.17 16.36 -18.59
N ARG A 302 -14.42 15.26 -18.65
CA ARG A 302 -13.64 14.66 -17.53
C ARG A 302 -12.20 14.44 -17.99
N PHE A 303 -11.72 13.17 -18.06
CA PHE A 303 -10.43 12.84 -18.68
C PHE A 303 -10.65 12.58 -20.17
N ASP A 304 -10.93 13.60 -20.90
CA ASP A 304 -11.25 13.54 -22.34
C ASP A 304 -10.01 13.51 -23.23
N ARG A 305 -8.84 13.90 -22.67
CA ARG A 305 -7.56 13.74 -23.36
C ARG A 305 -6.76 12.60 -22.74
N ARG A 306 -6.29 11.68 -23.57
CA ARG A 306 -5.35 10.63 -23.18
C ARG A 306 -3.99 10.96 -23.74
N VAL A 307 -2.99 10.99 -22.86
CA VAL A 307 -1.59 11.23 -23.21
C VAL A 307 -0.84 9.95 -22.92
N ILE A 308 -0.33 9.32 -23.97
CA ILE A 308 0.44 8.10 -23.84
C ILE A 308 1.88 8.47 -23.50
N VAL A 309 2.39 7.89 -22.41
CA VAL A 309 3.76 8.06 -21.93
C VAL A 309 4.47 6.72 -22.09
N GLU A 310 5.04 6.52 -23.27
CA GLU A 310 5.64 5.26 -23.68
C GLU A 310 7.01 5.03 -23.05
N ARG A 311 7.58 3.85 -23.27
CA ARG A 311 8.99 3.61 -23.01
C ARG A 311 9.81 4.48 -23.96
N PRO A 312 10.94 5.06 -23.50
CA PRO A 312 11.76 5.88 -24.36
C PRO A 312 12.37 5.04 -25.50
N ASP A 313 12.32 5.56 -26.72
CA ASP A 313 13.05 5.07 -27.88
C ASP A 313 14.57 5.24 -27.67
N LEU A 314 15.39 4.84 -28.62
CA LEU A 314 16.85 4.97 -28.53
C LEU A 314 17.30 6.41 -28.21
N LYS A 315 16.74 7.39 -28.95
CA LYS A 315 17.04 8.80 -28.74
C LYS A 315 16.60 9.26 -27.34
N GLY A 316 15.40 8.91 -26.94
CA GLY A 316 14.85 9.24 -25.61
C GLY A 316 15.66 8.59 -24.49
N ARG A 317 16.22 7.38 -24.68
CA ARG A 317 17.11 6.76 -23.68
C ARG A 317 18.43 7.52 -23.55
N VAL A 318 19.03 7.91 -24.68
CA VAL A 318 20.26 8.74 -24.68
C VAL A 318 20.02 10.05 -23.96
N GLU A 319 18.93 10.75 -24.26
CA GLU A 319 18.56 11.99 -23.61
C GLU A 319 18.30 11.79 -22.11
N THR A 320 17.60 10.73 -21.74
CA THR A 320 17.33 10.39 -20.34
C THR A 320 18.61 10.12 -19.57
N LEU A 321 19.53 9.35 -20.13
CA LEU A 321 20.86 9.12 -19.54
C LEU A 321 21.63 10.43 -19.34
N LYS A 322 21.64 11.32 -20.35
CA LYS A 322 22.29 12.64 -20.26
C LYS A 322 21.67 13.53 -19.17
N VAL A 323 20.35 13.53 -19.03
CA VAL A 323 19.66 14.30 -17.97
C VAL A 323 20.06 13.80 -16.59
N HIS A 324 20.05 12.49 -16.36
CA HIS A 324 20.45 11.92 -15.06
C HIS A 324 21.95 12.00 -14.80
N ALA A 325 22.78 12.06 -15.86
CA ALA A 325 24.21 12.23 -15.76
C ALA A 325 24.65 13.67 -15.46
N LYS A 326 23.78 14.67 -15.62
CA LYS A 326 24.09 16.10 -15.50
C LYS A 326 24.85 16.48 -14.21
N ASN A 327 24.54 15.80 -13.10
CA ASN A 327 25.16 16.06 -11.80
C ASN A 327 26.19 14.99 -11.39
N VAL A 328 26.57 14.09 -12.31
CA VAL A 328 27.52 13.00 -12.08
C VAL A 328 28.78 13.28 -12.90
N LYS A 329 29.95 13.16 -12.27
CA LYS A 329 31.21 13.30 -13.00
C LYS A 329 31.45 12.08 -13.88
N MET A 330 31.46 12.29 -15.18
CA MET A 330 31.75 11.28 -16.19
C MET A 330 33.17 11.47 -16.72
N ASP A 331 33.85 10.39 -17.10
CA ASP A 331 35.12 10.45 -17.80
C ASP A 331 34.92 10.50 -19.34
N GLU A 332 36.03 10.65 -20.07
CA GLU A 332 36.01 10.77 -21.53
C GLU A 332 35.64 9.48 -22.26
N THR A 333 35.62 8.35 -21.56
CA THR A 333 35.30 7.03 -22.16
C THR A 333 33.81 6.81 -22.35
N VAL A 334 32.96 7.63 -21.71
CA VAL A 334 31.52 7.40 -21.65
C VAL A 334 30.84 7.68 -22.99
N ASN A 335 30.20 6.65 -23.51
CA ASN A 335 29.35 6.67 -24.71
C ASN A 335 27.91 6.29 -24.34
N PHE A 336 27.03 7.28 -24.26
CA PHE A 336 25.62 7.05 -23.92
C PHE A 336 24.83 6.32 -25.02
N ASP A 337 25.25 6.42 -26.29
CA ASP A 337 24.58 5.73 -27.39
C ASP A 337 24.74 4.21 -27.25
N GLU A 338 25.94 3.73 -26.90
CA GLU A 338 26.20 2.32 -26.62
C GLU A 338 25.39 1.80 -25.42
N ILE A 339 25.33 2.59 -24.33
CA ILE A 339 24.52 2.24 -23.15
C ILE A 339 23.04 2.22 -23.50
N ALA A 340 22.55 3.16 -24.30
CA ALA A 340 21.17 3.22 -24.74
C ALA A 340 20.78 2.02 -25.61
N LEU A 341 21.68 1.55 -26.49
CA LEU A 341 21.51 0.32 -27.24
C LEU A 341 21.43 -0.90 -26.33
N ALA A 342 22.34 -1.00 -25.36
CA ALA A 342 22.37 -2.09 -24.39
C ALA A 342 21.16 -2.11 -23.43
N THR A 343 20.38 -1.04 -23.38
CA THR A 343 19.24 -0.87 -22.49
C THR A 343 17.90 -0.80 -23.23
N SER A 344 17.79 -1.49 -24.36
CA SER A 344 16.53 -1.55 -25.10
C SER A 344 15.37 -2.02 -24.21
N GLY A 345 14.24 -1.29 -24.26
CA GLY A 345 13.07 -1.57 -23.43
C GLY A 345 13.15 -1.07 -21.98
N ALA A 346 14.28 -0.49 -21.53
CA ALA A 346 14.39 0.12 -20.20
C ALA A 346 13.50 1.37 -20.08
N VAL A 347 12.98 1.60 -18.90
CA VAL A 347 12.21 2.82 -18.57
C VAL A 347 13.09 3.88 -17.92
N GLY A 348 12.60 5.12 -17.82
CA GLY A 348 13.37 6.22 -17.27
C GLY A 348 13.91 5.98 -15.85
N SER A 349 13.14 5.30 -14.99
CA SER A 349 13.59 4.92 -13.65
C SER A 349 14.77 3.94 -13.66
N ASP A 350 14.80 3.02 -14.64
CA ASP A 350 15.89 2.06 -14.75
C ASP A 350 17.18 2.76 -15.17
N LEU A 351 17.07 3.67 -16.16
CA LEU A 351 18.21 4.47 -16.63
C LEU A 351 18.76 5.38 -15.53
N ALA A 352 17.89 6.00 -14.73
CA ALA A 352 18.30 6.77 -13.57
C ALA A 352 19.06 5.92 -12.55
N ASN A 353 18.55 4.70 -12.28
CA ASN A 353 19.18 3.76 -11.37
C ASN A 353 20.55 3.27 -11.91
N MET A 354 20.68 3.05 -13.22
CA MET A 354 21.96 2.68 -13.84
C MET A 354 23.03 3.75 -13.63
N ILE A 355 22.70 5.03 -13.84
CA ILE A 355 23.63 6.13 -13.58
C ILE A 355 24.06 6.14 -12.11
N ASN A 356 23.12 5.96 -11.18
CA ASN A 356 23.41 5.93 -9.76
C ASN A 356 24.28 4.72 -9.36
N GLU A 357 23.96 3.50 -9.83
CA GLU A 357 24.77 2.29 -9.55
C GLU A 357 26.19 2.44 -10.14
N ALA A 358 26.34 3.02 -11.33
CA ALA A 358 27.64 3.30 -11.92
C ALA A 358 28.46 4.29 -11.08
N ALA A 359 27.83 5.35 -10.57
CA ALA A 359 28.47 6.30 -9.67
C ALA A 359 28.92 5.63 -8.36
N LEU A 360 28.07 4.78 -7.77
CA LEU A 360 28.42 3.98 -6.59
C LEU A 360 29.58 3.01 -6.85
N ALA A 361 29.64 2.38 -8.06
CA ALA A 361 30.74 1.52 -8.44
C ALA A 361 32.07 2.28 -8.57
N ALA A 362 32.07 3.47 -9.19
CA ALA A 362 33.23 4.33 -9.29
C ALA A 362 33.78 4.73 -7.92
N VAL A 363 32.91 5.14 -6.99
CA VAL A 363 33.29 5.50 -5.61
C VAL A 363 33.91 4.29 -4.86
N LYS A 364 33.29 3.10 -4.97
CA LYS A 364 33.83 1.87 -4.37
C LYS A 364 35.21 1.50 -4.90
N ALA A 365 35.47 1.82 -6.16
CA ALA A 365 36.77 1.62 -6.79
C ALA A 365 37.80 2.74 -6.52
N GLY A 366 37.43 3.73 -5.68
CA GLY A 366 38.31 4.87 -5.34
C GLY A 366 38.50 5.86 -6.47
N ARG A 367 37.59 5.92 -7.46
CA ARG A 367 37.67 6.85 -8.60
C ARG A 367 36.74 8.04 -8.41
N GLU A 368 37.11 9.16 -9.00
CA GLU A 368 36.37 10.43 -8.91
C GLU A 368 35.39 10.64 -10.07
N ALA A 369 35.45 9.81 -11.10
CA ALA A 369 34.57 9.87 -12.27
C ALA A 369 34.10 8.47 -12.69
N VAL A 370 32.93 8.45 -13.29
CA VAL A 370 32.30 7.23 -13.85
C VAL A 370 32.87 6.95 -15.23
N SER A 371 33.27 5.71 -15.49
CA SER A 371 33.76 5.25 -16.77
C SER A 371 32.70 4.44 -17.52
N GLN A 372 32.92 4.21 -18.82
CA GLN A 372 32.06 3.33 -19.65
C GLN A 372 31.89 1.94 -19.02
N LYS A 373 32.97 1.40 -18.43
CA LYS A 373 32.94 0.11 -17.76
C LYS A 373 31.95 0.07 -16.59
N ASP A 374 31.89 1.15 -15.80
CA ASP A 374 30.95 1.22 -14.67
C ASP A 374 29.50 1.25 -15.14
N LEU A 375 29.24 1.95 -16.23
CA LEU A 375 27.91 2.00 -16.84
C LEU A 375 27.48 0.63 -17.38
N LEU A 376 28.37 -0.07 -18.08
CA LEU A 376 28.07 -1.44 -18.56
C LEU A 376 27.85 -2.41 -17.40
N GLU A 377 28.63 -2.29 -16.31
CA GLU A 377 28.39 -3.09 -15.10
C GLU A 377 27.05 -2.73 -14.43
N ALA A 378 26.71 -1.44 -14.40
CA ALA A 378 25.43 -1.00 -13.88
C ALA A 378 24.23 -1.50 -14.70
N VAL A 379 24.35 -1.56 -16.03
CA VAL A 379 23.37 -2.20 -16.91
C VAL A 379 23.12 -3.65 -16.47
N GLU A 380 24.19 -4.41 -16.26
CA GLU A 380 24.09 -5.80 -15.80
C GLU A 380 23.43 -5.89 -14.40
N VAL A 381 23.78 -4.99 -13.48
CA VAL A 381 23.21 -4.96 -12.13
C VAL A 381 21.71 -4.67 -12.16
N VAL A 382 21.27 -3.79 -13.03
CA VAL A 382 19.84 -3.43 -13.13
C VAL A 382 19.03 -4.52 -13.84
N ILE A 383 19.59 -5.14 -14.89
CA ILE A 383 18.89 -6.16 -15.67
C ILE A 383 18.93 -7.54 -14.99
N ALA A 384 20.08 -7.98 -14.49
CA ALA A 384 20.30 -9.34 -13.97
C ALA A 384 20.45 -9.39 -12.44
N GLY A 385 20.59 -8.24 -11.79
CA GLY A 385 20.83 -8.13 -10.35
C GLY A 385 22.32 -8.15 -9.99
N LYS A 386 22.59 -7.90 -8.70
CA LYS A 386 23.98 -7.89 -8.17
C LYS A 386 24.58 -9.29 -8.15
N GLU A 387 25.90 -9.36 -8.27
CA GLU A 387 26.65 -10.61 -8.13
C GLU A 387 26.44 -11.22 -6.74
N LYS A 388 26.15 -12.52 -6.69
CA LYS A 388 26.05 -13.32 -5.47
C LYS A 388 27.41 -13.89 -5.10
N LYS A 389 28.15 -13.19 -4.24
CA LYS A 389 29.47 -13.63 -3.77
C LYS A 389 29.43 -14.89 -2.89
N ASP A 390 28.29 -15.13 -2.23
CA ASP A 390 28.14 -16.22 -1.25
C ASP A 390 27.67 -17.54 -1.89
N ARG A 391 27.28 -17.54 -3.16
CA ARG A 391 26.84 -18.74 -3.87
C ARG A 391 27.99 -19.37 -4.65
N ILE A 392 28.62 -20.36 -4.04
CA ILE A 392 29.66 -21.16 -4.71
C ILE A 392 28.96 -22.31 -5.43
N LEU A 393 28.97 -22.26 -6.78
CA LEU A 393 28.52 -23.39 -7.60
C LEU A 393 29.51 -24.53 -7.46
N GLY A 394 29.02 -25.77 -7.35
CA GLY A 394 29.86 -26.97 -7.46
C GLY A 394 30.51 -27.07 -8.83
N GLU A 395 31.61 -27.78 -8.93
CA GLU A 395 32.35 -27.90 -10.21
C GLU A 395 31.50 -28.51 -11.33
N GLU A 396 30.63 -29.48 -11.00
CA GLU A 396 29.68 -30.05 -11.98
C GLU A 396 28.61 -29.02 -12.39
N GLU A 397 28.05 -28.27 -11.44
CA GLU A 397 27.07 -27.21 -11.75
C GLU A 397 27.70 -26.11 -12.61
N LYS A 398 28.92 -25.66 -12.28
CA LYS A 398 29.66 -24.70 -13.12
C LYS A 398 29.85 -25.20 -14.55
N LYS A 399 30.20 -26.48 -14.70
CA LYS A 399 30.36 -27.10 -15.99
C LYS A 399 29.05 -27.11 -16.77
N ILE A 400 27.96 -27.52 -16.14
CA ILE A 400 26.63 -27.54 -16.78
C ILE A 400 26.21 -26.12 -17.20
N VAL A 401 26.30 -25.15 -16.31
CA VAL A 401 25.95 -23.74 -16.60
C VAL A 401 26.85 -23.19 -17.73
N SER A 402 28.14 -23.51 -17.72
CA SER A 402 29.06 -23.06 -18.78
C SER A 402 28.66 -23.60 -20.17
N TYR A 403 28.33 -24.87 -20.27
CA TYR A 403 27.87 -25.45 -21.52
C TYR A 403 26.52 -24.92 -21.95
N HIS A 404 25.62 -24.67 -20.99
CA HIS A 404 24.32 -24.08 -21.24
C HIS A 404 24.45 -22.67 -21.85
N GLU A 405 25.22 -21.78 -21.24
CA GLU A 405 25.41 -20.40 -21.72
C GLU A 405 26.19 -20.36 -23.06
N VAL A 406 27.19 -21.20 -23.19
CA VAL A 406 27.89 -21.34 -24.48
C VAL A 406 26.99 -21.94 -25.56
N GLY A 407 26.06 -22.82 -25.20
CA GLY A 407 25.04 -23.35 -26.09
C GLY A 407 24.17 -22.26 -26.69
N HIS A 408 23.70 -21.31 -25.88
CA HIS A 408 23.01 -20.12 -26.36
C HIS A 408 23.87 -19.29 -27.31
N ALA A 409 25.09 -18.99 -26.90
CA ALA A 409 26.04 -18.22 -27.72
C ALA A 409 26.35 -18.87 -29.05
N MET A 410 26.54 -20.20 -29.09
CA MET A 410 26.74 -20.95 -30.33
C MET A 410 25.50 -20.92 -31.23
N ALA A 411 24.30 -21.10 -30.63
CA ALA A 411 23.06 -21.00 -31.38
C ALA A 411 22.91 -19.62 -32.04
N ILE A 412 23.29 -18.54 -31.33
CA ILE A 412 23.31 -17.18 -31.87
C ILE A 412 24.33 -17.08 -33.03
N ALA A 413 25.56 -17.52 -32.80
CA ALA A 413 26.67 -17.33 -33.76
C ALA A 413 26.47 -18.03 -35.11
N VAL A 414 25.72 -19.14 -35.15
CA VAL A 414 25.46 -19.88 -36.42
C VAL A 414 24.23 -19.37 -37.18
N GLN A 415 23.45 -18.46 -36.59
CA GLN A 415 22.26 -17.89 -37.21
C GLN A 415 22.55 -16.52 -37.85
N LYS A 416 21.75 -16.15 -38.87
CA LYS A 416 21.92 -14.88 -39.58
C LYS A 416 21.03 -13.75 -39.04
N ASN A 417 19.96 -14.12 -38.35
CA ASN A 417 18.90 -13.18 -37.95
C ASN A 417 18.88 -12.99 -36.43
N THR A 418 20.04 -13.00 -35.78
CA THR A 418 20.21 -12.81 -34.34
C THR A 418 21.11 -11.62 -34.08
N GLU A 419 20.97 -11.02 -32.91
CA GLU A 419 21.82 -9.94 -32.43
C GLU A 419 23.16 -10.51 -31.92
N PRO A 420 24.28 -9.76 -32.03
CA PRO A 420 25.60 -10.29 -31.63
C PRO A 420 25.68 -10.53 -30.12
N VAL A 421 26.46 -11.58 -29.77
CA VAL A 421 26.78 -11.86 -28.36
C VAL A 421 27.83 -10.86 -27.88
N GLN A 422 27.51 -10.08 -26.88
CA GLN A 422 28.44 -9.15 -26.25
C GLN A 422 29.19 -9.80 -25.09
N LYS A 423 28.48 -10.60 -24.27
CA LYS A 423 29.06 -11.19 -23.06
C LYS A 423 28.40 -12.51 -22.70
N ILE A 424 29.23 -13.43 -22.20
CA ILE A 424 28.79 -14.68 -21.59
C ILE A 424 29.33 -14.70 -20.17
N THR A 425 28.52 -15.07 -19.19
CA THR A 425 28.93 -15.16 -17.79
C THR A 425 28.24 -16.32 -17.08
N ILE A 426 28.97 -16.94 -16.17
CA ILE A 426 28.46 -17.98 -15.25
C ILE A 426 28.44 -17.49 -13.80
N VAL A 427 28.51 -16.18 -13.61
CA VAL A 427 28.48 -15.59 -12.28
C VAL A 427 27.02 -15.49 -11.82
N PRO A 428 26.64 -16.15 -10.69
CA PRO A 428 25.28 -16.10 -10.18
C PRO A 428 24.86 -14.69 -9.80
N ARG A 429 23.64 -14.31 -10.17
CA ARG A 429 23.06 -12.99 -9.88
C ARG A 429 21.88 -13.08 -8.91
N THR A 430 21.54 -11.94 -8.28
CA THR A 430 20.48 -11.90 -7.25
C THR A 430 19.07 -12.14 -7.78
N MET A 431 18.82 -11.92 -9.07
CA MET A 431 17.53 -12.19 -9.72
C MET A 431 17.34 -13.67 -10.13
N GLY A 432 18.24 -14.57 -9.68
CA GLY A 432 18.05 -16.01 -9.83
C GLY A 432 18.84 -16.63 -10.98
N ALA A 433 19.41 -15.84 -11.88
CA ALA A 433 20.26 -16.34 -12.96
C ALA A 433 21.55 -16.96 -12.40
N LEU A 434 21.91 -18.15 -12.87
CA LEU A 434 23.17 -18.82 -12.55
C LEU A 434 24.27 -18.40 -13.51
N GLY A 435 23.90 -18.04 -14.73
CA GLY A 435 24.68 -17.46 -15.80
C GLY A 435 23.74 -16.67 -16.71
N TYR A 436 24.26 -15.98 -17.70
CA TYR A 436 23.49 -15.41 -18.80
C TYR A 436 24.40 -15.10 -20.01
N THR A 437 23.78 -15.15 -21.17
CA THR A 437 24.35 -14.69 -22.42
C THR A 437 23.70 -13.37 -22.82
N MET A 438 24.49 -12.29 -22.87
CA MET A 438 24.02 -10.97 -23.21
C MET A 438 24.18 -10.68 -24.68
N GLN A 439 23.08 -10.29 -25.31
CA GLN A 439 23.05 -9.76 -26.67
C GLN A 439 22.79 -8.26 -26.61
N VAL A 440 23.40 -7.50 -27.48
CA VAL A 440 23.14 -6.07 -27.67
C VAL A 440 22.74 -5.84 -29.10
N PRO A 441 21.55 -5.27 -29.35
CA PRO A 441 21.13 -4.93 -30.70
C PRO A 441 22.09 -3.93 -31.35
N GLU A 442 22.37 -4.11 -32.63
CA GLU A 442 23.10 -3.10 -33.42
C GLU A 442 22.18 -1.92 -33.79
N GLU A 443 20.89 -2.21 -33.95
CA GLU A 443 19.87 -1.23 -34.28
C GLU A 443 18.57 -1.49 -33.50
N GLU A 444 17.79 -0.45 -33.23
CA GLU A 444 16.45 -0.60 -32.64
C GLU A 444 15.45 -1.11 -33.68
N LYS A 445 14.82 -2.26 -33.42
CA LYS A 445 13.85 -2.90 -34.31
C LYS A 445 12.48 -2.93 -33.68
N TYR A 446 11.49 -2.40 -34.40
CA TYR A 446 10.09 -2.38 -33.94
C TYR A 446 9.25 -3.53 -34.51
N LEU A 447 9.74 -4.19 -35.55
CA LEU A 447 9.07 -5.32 -36.19
C LEU A 447 10.00 -6.53 -36.22
N MET A 448 9.44 -7.68 -35.89
CA MET A 448 10.14 -8.97 -36.00
C MET A 448 9.52 -9.82 -37.10
N SER A 449 10.36 -10.33 -38.00
CA SER A 449 9.90 -11.28 -39.01
C SER A 449 9.68 -12.68 -38.42
N LYS A 450 8.96 -13.55 -39.12
CA LYS A 450 8.79 -14.95 -38.75
C LYS A 450 10.15 -15.65 -38.57
N GLU A 451 11.09 -15.36 -39.45
CA GLU A 451 12.45 -15.92 -39.42
C GLU A 451 13.21 -15.46 -38.17
N GLN A 452 13.08 -14.19 -37.78
CA GLN A 452 13.71 -13.67 -36.58
C GLN A 452 13.13 -14.31 -35.33
N MET A 453 11.80 -14.47 -35.24
CA MET A 453 11.15 -15.15 -34.11
C MET A 453 11.56 -16.65 -34.05
N LEU A 454 11.69 -17.32 -35.17
CA LEU A 454 12.21 -18.70 -35.20
C LEU A 454 13.65 -18.75 -34.73
N SER A 455 14.49 -17.78 -35.14
CA SER A 455 15.87 -17.67 -34.67
C SER A 455 15.96 -17.45 -33.17
N GLU A 456 15.06 -16.64 -32.60
CA GLU A 456 15.00 -16.47 -31.15
C GLU A 456 14.60 -17.76 -30.42
N LEU A 457 13.66 -18.53 -30.96
CA LEU A 457 13.31 -19.85 -30.41
C LEU A 457 14.53 -20.81 -30.43
N VAL A 458 15.27 -20.84 -31.52
CA VAL A 458 16.50 -21.66 -31.61
C VAL A 458 17.54 -21.21 -30.59
N THR A 459 17.70 -19.91 -30.40
CA THR A 459 18.58 -19.33 -29.38
C THR A 459 18.18 -19.78 -27.98
N LEU A 460 16.89 -19.68 -27.64
CA LEU A 460 16.36 -20.07 -26.32
C LEU A 460 16.54 -21.58 -26.04
N PHE A 461 16.45 -22.42 -27.05
CA PHE A 461 16.68 -23.85 -26.88
C PHE A 461 18.18 -24.25 -26.92
N GLY A 462 19.08 -23.33 -27.30
CA GLY A 462 20.53 -23.60 -27.44
C GLY A 462 21.16 -24.13 -26.17
N GLY A 463 20.85 -23.52 -25.00
CA GLY A 463 21.35 -23.96 -23.71
C GLY A 463 20.89 -25.37 -23.34
N ARG A 464 19.61 -25.65 -23.51
CA ARG A 464 19.01 -26.96 -23.26
C ARG A 464 19.60 -28.04 -24.19
N ALA A 465 19.75 -27.74 -25.48
CA ALA A 465 20.34 -28.66 -26.45
C ALA A 465 21.81 -28.99 -26.10
N ALA A 466 22.56 -28.01 -25.63
CA ALA A 466 23.96 -28.23 -25.19
C ALA A 466 24.04 -29.16 -23.97
N GLU A 467 23.14 -29.01 -22.98
CA GLU A 467 23.05 -29.93 -21.83
C GLU A 467 22.78 -31.37 -22.31
N GLU A 468 21.80 -31.55 -23.18
CA GLU A 468 21.42 -32.88 -23.70
C GLU A 468 22.53 -33.54 -24.47
N VAL A 469 23.18 -32.81 -25.38
CA VAL A 469 24.27 -33.35 -26.22
C VAL A 469 25.51 -33.72 -25.39
N VAL A 470 25.88 -32.90 -24.40
CA VAL A 470 27.15 -33.09 -23.68
C VAL A 470 26.99 -34.00 -22.46
N PHE A 471 25.89 -33.89 -21.74
CA PHE A 471 25.71 -34.62 -20.49
C PHE A 471 24.70 -35.76 -20.58
N ASN A 472 24.04 -35.92 -21.73
CA ASN A 472 22.92 -36.86 -21.92
C ASN A 472 21.89 -36.76 -20.80
N SER A 473 21.72 -35.56 -20.25
CA SER A 473 20.85 -35.21 -19.12
C SER A 473 20.35 -33.79 -19.32
N VAL A 474 19.36 -33.46 -18.54
CA VAL A 474 18.65 -32.18 -18.64
C VAL A 474 18.36 -31.66 -17.26
N THR A 475 18.55 -30.35 -17.07
CA THR A 475 18.38 -29.73 -15.78
C THR A 475 17.17 -28.78 -15.74
N THR A 476 16.83 -28.31 -14.57
CA THR A 476 15.81 -27.27 -14.37
C THR A 476 16.28 -25.87 -14.77
N GLY A 477 17.57 -25.72 -15.14
CA GLY A 477 18.17 -24.44 -15.52
C GLY A 477 17.48 -23.78 -16.70
N ALA A 478 17.04 -24.57 -17.67
CA ALA A 478 16.36 -24.10 -18.87
C ALA A 478 14.87 -23.70 -18.67
N SER A 479 14.33 -23.67 -17.44
CA SER A 479 12.90 -23.43 -17.22
C SER A 479 12.42 -22.07 -17.76
N ASN A 480 13.20 -21.03 -17.57
CA ASN A 480 12.87 -19.68 -18.05
C ASN A 480 12.92 -19.58 -19.58
N ASP A 481 13.90 -20.24 -20.20
CA ASP A 481 14.05 -20.26 -21.66
C ASP A 481 12.89 -20.99 -22.32
N ILE A 482 12.46 -22.11 -21.72
CA ILE A 482 11.32 -22.89 -22.19
C ILE A 482 10.03 -22.07 -22.05
N GLU A 483 9.86 -21.33 -20.94
CA GLU A 483 8.70 -20.46 -20.73
C GLU A 483 8.66 -19.36 -21.79
N ARG A 484 9.77 -18.64 -22.01
CA ARG A 484 9.87 -17.60 -23.04
C ARG A 484 9.64 -18.17 -24.44
N ALA A 485 10.25 -19.28 -24.77
CA ALA A 485 10.06 -19.95 -26.05
C ALA A 485 8.58 -20.33 -26.26
N THR A 486 7.92 -20.83 -25.23
CA THR A 486 6.49 -21.16 -25.28
C THR A 486 5.63 -19.92 -25.51
N GLN A 487 5.93 -18.81 -24.87
CA GLN A 487 5.22 -17.53 -25.07
C GLN A 487 5.38 -17.02 -26.50
N ILE A 488 6.60 -17.04 -27.05
CA ILE A 488 6.89 -16.63 -28.43
C ILE A 488 6.15 -17.54 -29.43
N ALA A 489 6.30 -18.86 -29.30
CA ALA A 489 5.64 -19.81 -30.18
C ALA A 489 4.11 -19.68 -30.14
N ARG A 490 3.54 -19.46 -28.94
CA ARG A 490 2.12 -19.22 -28.78
C ARG A 490 1.70 -17.92 -29.49
N ALA A 491 2.43 -16.82 -29.28
CA ALA A 491 2.13 -15.55 -29.92
C ALA A 491 2.21 -15.64 -31.47
N MET A 492 3.19 -16.34 -32.01
CA MET A 492 3.31 -16.60 -33.43
C MET A 492 2.05 -17.26 -34.01
N VAL A 493 1.47 -18.22 -33.29
CA VAL A 493 0.26 -18.93 -33.71
C VAL A 493 -1.01 -18.15 -33.44
N THR A 494 -1.16 -17.60 -32.22
CA THR A 494 -2.45 -17.07 -31.77
C THR A 494 -2.67 -15.59 -32.08
N GLN A 495 -1.59 -14.81 -32.21
CA GLN A 495 -1.65 -13.35 -32.33
C GLN A 495 -1.18 -12.85 -33.69
N TYR A 496 -0.07 -13.41 -34.20
CA TYR A 496 0.57 -12.86 -35.41
C TYR A 496 0.20 -13.58 -36.71
N GLY A 497 -0.61 -14.64 -36.62
CA GLY A 497 -1.03 -15.39 -37.81
C GLY A 497 0.10 -16.02 -38.60
N MET A 498 1.23 -16.37 -37.92
CA MET A 498 2.43 -16.92 -38.56
C MET A 498 2.40 -18.44 -38.72
N SER A 499 1.26 -19.07 -38.38
CA SER A 499 1.07 -20.51 -38.50
C SER A 499 0.66 -20.90 -39.94
N GLU A 500 1.32 -21.87 -40.55
CA GLU A 500 0.91 -22.42 -41.87
C GLU A 500 -0.43 -23.14 -41.79
N ARG A 501 -0.75 -23.75 -40.63
CA ARG A 501 -1.97 -24.53 -40.44
C ARG A 501 -3.22 -23.66 -40.20
N PHE A 502 -3.08 -22.55 -39.48
CA PHE A 502 -4.18 -21.64 -39.09
C PHE A 502 -4.24 -20.36 -39.94
N GLY A 503 -3.20 -20.12 -40.76
CA GLY A 503 -3.14 -18.92 -41.60
C GLY A 503 -3.26 -17.61 -40.81
N LEU A 504 -4.02 -16.66 -41.34
CA LEU A 504 -4.20 -15.33 -40.78
C LEU A 504 -5.28 -15.25 -39.69
N MET A 505 -5.64 -16.35 -39.05
CA MET A 505 -6.63 -16.35 -37.96
C MET A 505 -5.99 -15.90 -36.66
N GLY A 506 -6.53 -14.83 -36.05
CA GLY A 506 -6.26 -14.47 -34.67
C GLY A 506 -7.07 -15.35 -33.72
N LEU A 507 -6.41 -16.26 -33.00
CA LEU A 507 -7.06 -17.20 -32.08
C LEU A 507 -7.17 -16.63 -30.66
N GLU A 508 -6.44 -15.57 -30.36
CA GLU A 508 -6.39 -14.93 -29.05
C GLU A 508 -6.39 -13.41 -29.23
N SER A 509 -7.34 -12.74 -28.61
CA SER A 509 -7.32 -11.28 -28.50
C SER A 509 -6.63 -10.91 -27.20
N VAL A 510 -5.38 -10.46 -27.27
CA VAL A 510 -4.76 -9.77 -26.15
C VAL A 510 -5.37 -8.39 -26.07
N PRO A 511 -5.93 -7.96 -24.92
CA PRO A 511 -6.30 -6.57 -24.76
C PRO A 511 -5.04 -5.73 -24.92
N VAL A 512 -4.94 -5.01 -26.03
CA VAL A 512 -3.79 -4.16 -26.33
C VAL A 512 -3.86 -2.96 -25.41
N SER A 513 -3.11 -3.01 -24.32
CA SER A 513 -3.15 -1.98 -23.28
C SER A 513 -2.56 -0.65 -23.76
N TYR A 514 -1.60 -0.64 -24.66
CA TYR A 514 -0.76 0.53 -24.87
C TYR A 514 -0.40 0.88 -26.31
N THR A 515 -0.38 -0.05 -27.27
CA THR A 515 0.39 0.18 -28.51
C THR A 515 -0.38 0.36 -29.80
N HIS A 516 -1.67 0.11 -29.86
CA HIS A 516 -2.44 0.45 -31.05
C HIS A 516 -3.82 0.99 -30.66
N LEU A 517 -3.94 2.29 -30.64
CA LEU A 517 -5.18 2.93 -31.05
C LEU A 517 -5.41 2.46 -32.50
N ARG A 518 -6.12 1.33 -32.68
CA ARG A 518 -6.80 1.14 -33.95
C ARG A 518 -7.61 2.42 -34.13
N ALA A 519 -7.23 3.23 -35.10
CA ALA A 519 -8.13 4.20 -35.64
C ALA A 519 -9.49 3.49 -35.71
N HIS A 520 -10.51 4.06 -35.09
CA HIS A 520 -11.88 3.61 -35.32
C HIS A 520 -12.07 3.66 -36.83
N GLU A 521 -11.95 2.54 -37.48
CA GLU A 521 -12.56 2.38 -38.79
C GLU A 521 -14.03 2.65 -38.53
N THR A 522 -14.42 3.85 -38.84
CA THR A 522 -15.82 4.22 -38.84
C THR A 522 -16.48 3.25 -39.79
N LYS A 523 -17.60 2.67 -39.41
CA LYS A 523 -18.52 1.85 -40.22
C LYS A 523 -18.97 2.52 -41.53
N ALA A 524 -18.25 3.51 -41.99
CA ALA A 524 -18.56 4.29 -43.20
C ALA A 524 -17.88 3.75 -44.47
N ASN A 525 -17.08 2.69 -44.38
CA ASN A 525 -16.38 2.07 -45.50
C ASN A 525 -16.70 0.56 -45.67
N LEU A 526 -17.95 0.18 -45.46
CA LEU A 526 -18.55 -1.04 -45.97
C LEU A 526 -19.69 -0.74 -46.87
#